data_f3b5aa5c754fc9f2a6f29aad617e15df
#
_entry.id   f3b5aa5c754fc9f2a6f29aad617e15df
#
_cell.length_a   1.000
_cell.length_b   1.000
_cell.length_c   1.000
_cell.angle_alpha   90.00
_cell.angle_beta   90.00
_cell.angle_gamma   90.00
#
_symmetry.space_group_name_H-M   'P 1'
#
loop_
_entity.id
_entity.type
_entity.pdbx_description
1 polymer ?
#
loop_
_entity_poly.entity_id
_entity_poly.type
_entity_poly.pdbx_seq_one_letter_code
_entity_poly.pdbx_strand_id
1 'polypeptide(L)'
;MPLLVGAAILALVCVALVGRGAPGDDLSGRALPADAVRDVVPNRVMTWNLCNPCDTDDADRAAQIAAYAPQVVAVQEACARDVEKIRNHLENRHGLVYHVAYGTVLRNWGRCGGKPWSPGAYGQAVLSAAPMTDRVDVEYPDGGSEDRGYMAVTTTVGGRPVRVFNTHFAERRQEAVRAEQAAVLAAEVARYDRAIVLGDFNAVPDAPELGRMWALAADADPRCRPSSAGTCPPTTDWHSKFDYVFLRGIAPLAHRVLPTPYSDHHLLHADLGPV
;
A
#
# COMPACT_ATOMS: atom_id res chain seq x y z
N MET A 1 -0.53 45.79 -82.41
CA MET A 1 -0.09 45.89 -80.99
C MET A 1 -0.48 44.62 -80.29
N PRO A 2 0.40 43.69 -80.04
CA PRO A 2 0.12 42.51 -79.30
C PRO A 2 0.68 42.62 -77.84
N LEU A 3 -0.14 42.31 -76.87
CA LEU A 3 0.22 42.18 -75.48
C LEU A 3 0.91 40.85 -75.19
N LEU A 4 2.07 40.93 -74.57
CA LEU A 4 2.82 39.81 -74.07
C LEU A 4 2.26 39.39 -72.71
N VAL A 5 1.80 38.17 -72.59
CA VAL A 5 1.41 37.53 -71.33
C VAL A 5 2.60 36.70 -70.84
N GLY A 6 3.21 37.13 -69.77
CA GLY A 6 4.30 36.37 -69.10
C GLY A 6 3.72 35.29 -68.23
N ALA A 7 4.11 34.02 -68.49
CA ALA A 7 3.78 32.90 -67.64
C ALA A 7 4.84 32.77 -66.55
N ALA A 8 4.46 32.91 -65.30
CA ALA A 8 5.29 32.61 -64.13
C ALA A 8 5.16 31.11 -63.77
N ILE A 9 6.28 30.38 -63.85
CA ILE A 9 6.38 28.97 -63.44
C ILE A 9 6.66 28.95 -61.95
N LEU A 10 5.67 28.50 -61.18
CA LEU A 10 5.83 28.24 -59.75
C LEU A 10 6.41 26.84 -59.57
N ALA A 11 7.67 26.75 -59.16
CA ALA A 11 8.31 25.49 -58.81
C ALA A 11 7.87 25.10 -57.39
N LEU A 12 7.06 24.01 -57.24
CA LEU A 12 6.70 23.41 -55.97
C LEU A 12 7.86 22.52 -55.49
N VAL A 13 8.56 22.96 -54.47
CA VAL A 13 9.55 22.14 -53.77
C VAL A 13 8.81 21.28 -52.75
N CYS A 14 8.61 19.99 -53.06
CA CYS A 14 8.16 19.01 -52.07
C CYS A 14 9.31 18.66 -51.14
N VAL A 15 9.29 19.20 -49.93
CA VAL A 15 10.16 18.74 -48.83
C VAL A 15 9.52 17.47 -48.24
N ALA A 16 10.09 16.32 -48.54
CA ALA A 16 9.73 15.07 -47.87
C ALA A 16 10.27 15.11 -46.44
N LEU A 17 9.38 15.32 -45.44
CA LEU A 17 9.67 15.10 -44.04
C LEU A 17 9.76 13.59 -43.82
N VAL A 18 10.98 13.06 -43.76
CA VAL A 18 11.26 11.72 -43.25
C VAL A 18 11.03 11.78 -41.75
N GLY A 19 9.88 11.28 -41.31
CA GLY A 19 9.60 11.05 -39.92
C GLY A 19 10.58 10.03 -39.37
N ARG A 20 11.53 10.48 -38.55
CA ARG A 20 12.30 9.58 -37.69
C ARG A 20 11.31 9.04 -36.64
N GLY A 21 10.92 7.78 -36.79
CA GLY A 21 10.25 7.04 -35.75
C GLY A 21 11.12 7.07 -34.50
N ALA A 22 10.56 7.54 -33.37
CA ALA A 22 11.19 7.35 -32.10
C ALA A 22 11.39 5.85 -31.84
N PRO A 23 12.54 5.42 -31.31
CA PRO A 23 12.71 4.02 -30.90
C PRO A 23 11.66 3.74 -29.85
N GLY A 24 10.79 2.76 -30.08
CA GLY A 24 9.90 2.23 -29.08
C GLY A 24 10.76 1.72 -27.93
N ASP A 25 10.55 2.28 -26.74
CA ASP A 25 11.17 1.76 -25.52
C ASP A 25 10.68 0.34 -25.32
N ASP A 26 11.55 -0.61 -25.61
CA ASP A 26 11.40 -2.01 -25.22
C ASP A 26 11.59 -2.11 -23.70
N LEU A 27 10.47 -2.04 -22.95
CA LEU A 27 10.43 -2.15 -21.49
C LEU A 27 10.59 -3.60 -21.00
N SER A 28 11.06 -4.51 -21.84
CA SER A 28 11.28 -5.89 -21.46
C SER A 28 12.50 -6.04 -20.54
N GLY A 29 12.25 -6.04 -19.24
CA GLY A 29 12.96 -6.88 -18.27
C GLY A 29 14.45 -6.62 -18.00
N ARG A 30 15.00 -5.45 -18.32
CA ARG A 30 16.41 -5.16 -18.01
C ARG A 30 16.53 -4.76 -16.54
N ALA A 31 17.24 -5.57 -15.74
CA ALA A 31 17.62 -5.20 -14.39
C ALA A 31 18.33 -3.83 -14.39
N LEU A 32 17.94 -2.97 -13.43
CA LEU A 32 18.61 -1.68 -13.28
C LEU A 32 20.09 -1.89 -12.93
N PRO A 33 21.01 -1.02 -13.40
CA PRO A 33 22.40 -1.04 -12.95
C PRO A 33 22.46 -0.86 -11.42
N ALA A 34 23.52 -1.41 -10.78
CA ALA A 34 23.68 -1.37 -9.33
C ALA A 34 23.76 0.06 -8.75
N ASP A 35 24.06 1.05 -9.57
CA ASP A 35 24.05 2.48 -9.28
C ASP A 35 22.69 3.16 -9.43
N ALA A 36 21.67 2.43 -9.87
CA ALA A 36 20.28 2.89 -10.00
C ALA A 36 19.41 2.60 -8.77
N VAL A 37 19.99 2.21 -7.64
CA VAL A 37 19.26 2.08 -6.36
C VAL A 37 18.70 3.44 -5.95
N ARG A 38 17.39 3.50 -5.79
CA ARG A 38 16.68 4.71 -5.38
C ARG A 38 16.41 4.67 -3.88
N ASP A 39 16.64 5.79 -3.21
CA ASP A 39 16.31 5.93 -1.79
C ASP A 39 14.79 6.03 -1.59
N VAL A 40 14.31 5.39 -0.53
CA VAL A 40 12.96 5.60 -0.03
C VAL A 40 12.83 6.98 0.63
N VAL A 41 11.61 7.50 0.71
CA VAL A 41 11.33 8.72 1.48
C VAL A 41 11.40 8.37 2.98
N PRO A 42 12.36 8.92 3.72
CA PRO A 42 12.51 8.64 5.15
C PRO A 42 11.25 9.00 5.92
N ASN A 43 10.92 8.22 6.96
CA ASN A 43 9.74 8.42 7.81
C ASN A 43 8.38 8.30 7.10
N ARG A 44 8.33 7.92 5.82
CA ARG A 44 7.08 7.65 5.14
C ARG A 44 6.63 6.22 5.36
N VAL A 45 5.41 6.05 5.85
CA VAL A 45 4.75 4.76 5.97
C VAL A 45 3.49 4.72 5.12
N MET A 46 3.12 3.54 4.62
CA MET A 46 1.97 3.35 3.74
C MET A 46 1.18 2.11 4.16
N THR A 47 -0.14 2.17 4.04
CA THR A 47 -1.01 0.99 4.07
C THR A 47 -1.86 0.93 2.81
N TRP A 48 -2.13 -0.29 2.35
CA TRP A 48 -2.97 -0.52 1.19
C TRP A 48 -3.56 -1.94 1.18
N ASN A 49 -4.88 -2.05 1.21
CA ASN A 49 -5.58 -3.28 0.88
C ASN A 49 -5.49 -3.47 -0.65
N LEU A 50 -4.92 -4.60 -1.10
CA LEU A 50 -4.63 -4.86 -2.52
C LEU A 50 -5.85 -5.35 -3.29
N CYS A 51 -6.98 -5.58 -2.62
CA CYS A 51 -8.18 -6.17 -3.21
C CYS A 51 -7.88 -7.49 -3.95
N ASN A 52 -7.85 -8.58 -3.21
CA ASN A 52 -7.82 -9.89 -3.83
C ASN A 52 -9.24 -10.50 -3.71
N PRO A 53 -10.01 -10.58 -4.82
CA PRO A 53 -9.53 -10.99 -6.15
C PRO A 53 -9.58 -9.92 -7.27
N CYS A 54 -9.36 -8.64 -7.00
CA CYS A 54 -9.29 -7.67 -8.10
C CYS A 54 -8.25 -8.09 -9.15
N ASP A 55 -8.65 -8.06 -10.42
CA ASP A 55 -7.79 -8.40 -11.56
C ASP A 55 -6.83 -7.24 -11.87
N THR A 56 -5.72 -7.18 -11.15
CA THR A 56 -4.73 -6.11 -11.25
C THR A 56 -3.33 -6.69 -11.37
N ASP A 57 -2.52 -6.14 -12.29
CA ASP A 57 -1.12 -6.52 -12.47
C ASP A 57 -0.27 -6.09 -11.26
N ASP A 58 0.57 -6.99 -10.77
CA ASP A 58 1.50 -6.74 -9.68
C ASP A 58 2.56 -5.67 -10.03
N ALA A 59 2.86 -5.48 -11.33
CA ALA A 59 3.72 -4.39 -11.79
C ALA A 59 3.07 -3.01 -11.61
N ASP A 60 1.77 -2.89 -11.83
CA ASP A 60 1.03 -1.65 -11.61
C ASP A 60 0.93 -1.33 -10.13
N ARG A 61 0.68 -2.34 -9.28
CA ARG A 61 0.74 -2.19 -7.82
C ARG A 61 2.11 -1.72 -7.36
N ALA A 62 3.19 -2.32 -7.89
CA ALA A 62 4.55 -1.89 -7.59
C ALA A 62 4.82 -0.45 -8.04
N ALA A 63 4.35 -0.05 -9.22
CA ALA A 63 4.50 1.32 -9.71
C ALA A 63 3.78 2.34 -8.82
N GLN A 64 2.60 2.01 -8.30
CA GLN A 64 1.87 2.86 -7.34
C GLN A 64 2.67 3.03 -6.04
N ILE A 65 3.21 1.97 -5.48
CA ILE A 65 4.06 2.03 -4.27
C ILE A 65 5.32 2.86 -4.57
N ALA A 66 5.97 2.60 -5.70
CA ALA A 66 7.20 3.27 -6.10
C ALA A 66 7.02 4.78 -6.33
N ALA A 67 5.84 5.23 -6.78
CA ALA A 67 5.56 6.66 -6.96
C ALA A 67 5.74 7.46 -5.67
N TYR A 68 5.51 6.84 -4.52
CA TYR A 68 5.62 7.48 -3.20
C TYR A 68 6.85 7.03 -2.41
N ALA A 69 7.50 5.94 -2.81
CA ALA A 69 8.72 5.37 -2.24
C ALA A 69 8.71 5.32 -0.70
N PRO A 70 7.69 4.73 -0.03
CA PRO A 70 7.59 4.73 1.42
C PRO A 70 8.70 3.88 2.05
N GLN A 71 9.14 4.23 3.26
CA GLN A 71 10.11 3.46 4.03
C GLN A 71 9.54 2.13 4.54
N VAL A 72 8.23 2.12 4.85
CA VAL A 72 7.48 0.92 5.26
C VAL A 72 6.15 0.87 4.52
N VAL A 73 5.80 -0.29 4.01
CA VAL A 73 4.52 -0.59 3.37
C VAL A 73 3.85 -1.75 4.10
N ALA A 74 2.61 -1.58 4.50
CA ALA A 74 1.74 -2.66 4.96
C ALA A 74 0.68 -2.93 3.90
N VAL A 75 0.53 -4.19 3.50
CA VAL A 75 -0.48 -4.60 2.54
C VAL A 75 -1.39 -5.67 3.13
N GLN A 76 -2.67 -5.62 2.78
CA GLN A 76 -3.70 -6.56 3.16
C GLN A 76 -4.27 -7.22 1.90
N GLU A 77 -5.04 -8.30 2.07
CA GLU A 77 -5.60 -9.12 0.97
C GLU A 77 -4.56 -9.55 -0.06
N ALA A 78 -3.39 -9.93 0.39
CA ALA A 78 -2.27 -10.25 -0.47
C ALA A 78 -2.02 -11.75 -0.55
N CYS A 79 -1.76 -12.27 -1.76
CA CYS A 79 -1.16 -13.59 -1.90
C CYS A 79 0.36 -13.51 -1.77
N ALA A 80 0.98 -14.46 -1.08
CA ALA A 80 2.42 -14.45 -0.84
C ALA A 80 3.24 -14.31 -2.14
N ARG A 81 2.82 -15.02 -3.21
CA ARG A 81 3.48 -14.96 -4.51
C ARG A 81 3.38 -13.57 -5.17
N ASP A 82 2.26 -12.86 -4.95
CA ASP A 82 2.04 -11.57 -5.57
C ASP A 82 2.83 -10.48 -4.81
N VAL A 83 2.93 -10.60 -3.48
CA VAL A 83 3.85 -9.77 -2.69
C VAL A 83 5.30 -9.93 -3.15
N GLU A 84 5.73 -11.15 -3.46
CA GLU A 84 7.09 -11.40 -3.97
C GLU A 84 7.31 -10.79 -5.36
N LYS A 85 6.32 -10.86 -6.26
CA LYS A 85 6.40 -10.19 -7.57
C LYS A 85 6.42 -8.67 -7.43
N ILE A 86 5.57 -8.10 -6.57
CA ILE A 86 5.57 -6.66 -6.26
C ILE A 86 6.97 -6.25 -5.77
N ARG A 87 7.56 -6.98 -4.79
CA ARG A 87 8.92 -6.71 -4.33
C ARG A 87 9.94 -6.76 -5.46
N ASN A 88 9.88 -7.78 -6.32
CA ASN A 88 10.78 -7.91 -7.46
C ASN A 88 10.62 -6.76 -8.48
N HIS A 89 9.40 -6.30 -8.74
CA HIS A 89 9.17 -5.14 -9.59
C HIS A 89 9.69 -3.85 -8.94
N LEU A 90 9.50 -3.65 -7.64
CA LEU A 90 10.04 -2.52 -6.89
C LEU A 90 11.57 -2.46 -7.01
N GLU A 91 12.24 -3.60 -6.83
CA GLU A 91 13.69 -3.70 -6.95
C GLU A 91 14.16 -3.52 -8.40
N ASN A 92 13.64 -4.33 -9.34
CA ASN A 92 14.19 -4.42 -10.69
C ASN A 92 13.78 -3.28 -11.64
N ARG A 93 12.61 -2.65 -11.41
CA ARG A 93 12.09 -1.57 -12.28
C ARG A 93 12.18 -0.20 -11.66
N HIS A 94 12.18 -0.12 -10.33
CA HIS A 94 12.09 1.16 -9.62
C HIS A 94 13.30 1.44 -8.71
N GLY A 95 14.24 0.48 -8.57
CA GLY A 95 15.44 0.62 -7.75
C GLY A 95 15.16 0.66 -6.25
N LEU A 96 13.96 0.25 -5.80
CA LEU A 96 13.55 0.27 -4.41
C LEU A 96 13.70 -1.11 -3.79
N VAL A 97 14.63 -1.24 -2.85
CA VAL A 97 14.94 -2.53 -2.20
C VAL A 97 14.18 -2.65 -0.89
N TYR A 98 13.40 -3.72 -0.73
CA TYR A 98 12.64 -4.00 0.47
C TYR A 98 12.90 -5.41 1.02
N HIS A 99 13.03 -5.49 2.34
CA HIS A 99 12.83 -6.71 3.09
C HIS A 99 11.33 -6.99 3.22
N VAL A 100 10.93 -8.27 3.17
CA VAL A 100 9.52 -8.66 3.25
C VAL A 100 9.30 -9.58 4.44
N ALA A 101 8.28 -9.27 5.25
CA ALA A 101 7.67 -10.19 6.20
C ALA A 101 6.23 -10.46 5.72
N TYR A 102 5.84 -11.72 5.67
CA TYR A 102 4.53 -12.13 5.17
C TYR A 102 3.78 -12.96 6.23
N GLY A 103 2.58 -12.50 6.64
CA GLY A 103 1.69 -13.18 7.58
C GLY A 103 0.58 -13.93 6.84
N THR A 104 0.55 -15.26 6.96
CA THR A 104 -0.53 -16.09 6.40
C THR A 104 -1.69 -16.15 7.38
N VAL A 105 -2.90 -15.83 6.92
CA VAL A 105 -4.12 -16.04 7.71
C VAL A 105 -4.88 -17.28 7.22
N LEU A 106 -4.87 -17.55 5.91
CA LEU A 106 -5.46 -18.77 5.35
C LEU A 106 -4.69 -19.24 4.11
N ARG A 107 -4.98 -20.46 3.69
CA ARG A 107 -4.50 -21.00 2.42
C ARG A 107 -5.68 -21.25 1.50
N ASN A 108 -5.68 -20.60 0.35
CA ASN A 108 -6.81 -20.64 -0.58
C ASN A 108 -6.34 -20.81 -2.02
N TRP A 109 -6.68 -21.95 -2.60
CA TRP A 109 -6.34 -22.26 -3.99
C TRP A 109 -7.05 -21.33 -4.99
N GLY A 110 -8.31 -21.03 -4.76
CA GLY A 110 -9.12 -20.19 -5.65
C GLY A 110 -8.60 -18.75 -5.73
N ARG A 111 -8.10 -18.22 -4.61
CA ARG A 111 -7.56 -16.85 -4.54
C ARG A 111 -6.07 -16.76 -4.93
N CYS A 112 -5.27 -17.62 -4.33
CA CYS A 112 -3.81 -17.50 -4.41
C CYS A 112 -3.16 -18.57 -5.29
N GLY A 113 -3.94 -19.38 -6.01
CA GLY A 113 -3.44 -20.45 -6.87
C GLY A 113 -2.69 -21.53 -6.09
N GLY A 114 -1.65 -22.09 -6.70
CA GLY A 114 -0.99 -23.29 -6.18
C GLY A 114 -1.64 -24.55 -6.72
N LYS A 115 -1.73 -25.58 -5.88
CA LYS A 115 -2.40 -26.85 -6.19
C LYS A 115 -3.48 -27.13 -5.13
N PRO A 116 -4.54 -27.90 -5.42
CA PRO A 116 -5.57 -28.21 -4.41
C PRO A 116 -5.02 -28.78 -3.11
N TRP A 117 -3.95 -29.58 -3.19
CA TRP A 117 -3.27 -30.18 -2.02
C TRP A 117 -2.13 -29.30 -1.45
N SER A 118 -1.81 -28.19 -2.08
CA SER A 118 -0.81 -27.20 -1.63
C SER A 118 -1.26 -25.81 -2.09
N PRO A 119 -2.32 -25.28 -1.50
CA PRO A 119 -2.89 -23.99 -1.90
C PRO A 119 -1.98 -22.84 -1.50
N GLY A 120 -2.03 -21.77 -2.32
CA GLY A 120 -1.28 -20.56 -2.05
C GLY A 120 -1.70 -19.87 -0.75
N ALA A 121 -0.76 -19.21 -0.11
CA ALA A 121 -0.98 -18.47 1.11
C ALA A 121 -1.64 -17.11 0.79
N TYR A 122 -2.70 -16.79 1.55
CA TYR A 122 -3.40 -15.52 1.55
C TYR A 122 -3.27 -14.86 2.93
N GLY A 123 -3.11 -13.55 2.95
CA GLY A 123 -2.95 -12.81 4.20
C GLY A 123 -2.48 -11.38 3.98
N GLN A 124 -1.41 -11.03 4.66
CA GLN A 124 -0.90 -9.66 4.74
C GLN A 124 0.62 -9.63 4.76
N ALA A 125 1.21 -8.48 4.40
CA ALA A 125 2.66 -8.34 4.43
C ALA A 125 3.10 -6.97 4.93
N VAL A 126 4.32 -6.92 5.47
CA VAL A 126 5.07 -5.69 5.68
C VAL A 126 6.32 -5.73 4.82
N LEU A 127 6.50 -4.69 4.02
CA LEU A 127 7.72 -4.41 3.27
C LEU A 127 8.44 -3.26 3.98
N SER A 128 9.72 -3.42 4.27
CA SER A 128 10.53 -2.38 4.93
C SER A 128 11.85 -2.20 4.22
N ALA A 129 12.26 -0.96 4.00
CA ALA A 129 13.58 -0.63 3.45
C ALA A 129 14.72 -0.96 4.42
N ALA A 130 14.43 -1.12 5.71
CA ALA A 130 15.38 -1.57 6.71
C ALA A 130 15.09 -3.04 7.12
N PRO A 131 16.09 -3.79 7.61
CA PRO A 131 15.88 -5.12 8.15
C PRO A 131 14.80 -5.16 9.23
N MET A 132 14.10 -6.29 9.33
CA MET A 132 13.03 -6.52 10.30
C MET A 132 13.44 -7.61 11.29
N THR A 133 13.10 -7.39 12.57
CA THR A 133 13.28 -8.35 13.67
C THR A 133 11.97 -8.58 14.43
N ASP A 134 11.99 -9.46 15.40
CA ASP A 134 10.88 -9.70 16.36
C ASP A 134 9.53 -9.91 15.68
N ARG A 135 9.55 -10.60 14.53
CA ARG A 135 8.33 -10.90 13.79
C ARG A 135 7.42 -11.80 14.61
N VAL A 136 6.15 -11.42 14.68
CA VAL A 136 5.05 -12.25 15.15
C VAL A 136 3.92 -12.22 14.14
N ASP A 137 3.23 -13.35 14.00
CA ASP A 137 2.00 -13.51 13.22
C ASP A 137 0.96 -14.09 14.18
N VAL A 138 -0.15 -13.39 14.35
CA VAL A 138 -1.21 -13.77 15.29
C VAL A 138 -2.53 -13.84 14.54
N GLU A 139 -3.12 -15.03 14.51
CA GLU A 139 -4.49 -15.21 14.08
C GLU A 139 -5.43 -14.76 15.21
N TYR A 140 -6.50 -14.04 14.86
CA TYR A 140 -7.49 -13.65 15.84
C TYR A 140 -8.32 -14.84 16.28
N PRO A 141 -8.80 -14.87 17.55
CA PRO A 141 -9.60 -15.99 18.07
C PRO A 141 -10.85 -16.28 17.25
N ASP A 142 -11.47 -15.24 16.68
CA ASP A 142 -12.54 -15.34 15.71
C ASP A 142 -12.21 -14.46 14.50
N GLY A 143 -12.10 -15.08 13.33
CA GLY A 143 -11.89 -14.41 12.05
C GLY A 143 -13.18 -13.87 11.45
N GLY A 144 -14.33 -14.37 11.89
CA GLY A 144 -15.62 -14.10 11.30
C GLY A 144 -15.89 -14.98 10.09
N SER A 145 -16.28 -14.40 8.95
CA SER A 145 -16.53 -15.13 7.69
C SER A 145 -15.25 -15.59 7.00
N GLU A 146 -14.12 -15.03 7.39
CA GLU A 146 -12.78 -15.35 6.85
C GLU A 146 -11.74 -15.19 7.96
N ASP A 147 -10.75 -16.08 7.99
CA ASP A 147 -9.66 -16.01 8.97
C ASP A 147 -8.97 -14.64 8.88
N ARG A 148 -8.78 -14.00 10.02
CA ARG A 148 -8.18 -12.67 10.17
C ARG A 148 -7.08 -12.70 11.22
N GLY A 149 -6.18 -11.74 11.14
CA GLY A 149 -5.06 -11.65 12.06
C GLY A 149 -4.33 -10.32 11.98
N TYR A 150 -3.31 -10.20 12.82
CA TYR A 150 -2.31 -9.16 12.66
C TYR A 150 -0.91 -9.77 12.59
N MET A 151 -0.03 -9.06 11.94
CA MET A 151 1.40 -9.30 12.05
C MET A 151 2.08 -8.08 12.65
N ALA A 152 3.21 -8.31 13.33
CA ALA A 152 4.02 -7.21 13.83
C ALA A 152 5.51 -7.53 13.66
N VAL A 153 6.26 -6.47 13.34
CA VAL A 153 7.73 -6.52 13.19
C VAL A 153 8.34 -5.31 13.88
N THR A 154 9.60 -5.43 14.27
CA THR A 154 10.43 -4.28 14.64
C THR A 154 11.30 -3.91 13.45
N THR A 155 11.27 -2.66 13.02
CA THR A 155 12.12 -2.16 11.94
C THR A 155 12.60 -0.74 12.23
N THR A 156 13.51 -0.23 11.42
CA THR A 156 14.01 1.15 11.58
C THR A 156 13.18 2.11 10.74
N VAL A 157 12.59 3.12 11.39
CA VAL A 157 11.92 4.26 10.76
C VAL A 157 12.54 5.52 11.30
N GLY A 158 12.98 6.43 10.41
CA GLY A 158 13.65 7.65 10.84
C GLY A 158 14.93 7.44 11.65
N GLY A 159 15.65 6.37 11.39
CA GLY A 159 16.88 6.01 12.10
C GLY A 159 16.66 5.38 13.48
N ARG A 160 15.43 5.08 13.89
CA ARG A 160 15.10 4.48 15.19
C ARG A 160 14.29 3.20 15.05
N PRO A 161 14.50 2.20 15.92
CA PRO A 161 13.67 1.01 15.96
C PRO A 161 12.26 1.37 16.40
N VAL A 162 11.25 0.83 15.69
CA VAL A 162 9.84 1.02 16.00
C VAL A 162 9.07 -0.26 15.75
N ARG A 163 8.05 -0.49 16.57
CA ARG A 163 7.12 -1.60 16.39
C ARG A 163 6.07 -1.23 15.36
N VAL A 164 6.00 -1.99 14.27
CA VAL A 164 5.04 -1.82 13.18
C VAL A 164 4.07 -2.98 13.21
N PHE A 165 2.78 -2.68 13.25
CA PHE A 165 1.69 -3.63 13.17
C PHE A 165 0.99 -3.48 11.82
N ASN A 166 0.59 -4.61 11.23
CA ASN A 166 -0.28 -4.67 10.08
C ASN A 166 -1.48 -5.56 10.44
N THR A 167 -2.69 -5.10 10.19
CA THR A 167 -3.91 -5.85 10.49
C THR A 167 -4.93 -5.76 9.37
N HIS A 168 -5.83 -6.75 9.32
CA HIS A 168 -7.04 -6.72 8.55
C HIS A 168 -8.15 -7.32 9.41
N PHE A 169 -9.16 -6.51 9.76
CA PHE A 169 -10.27 -6.93 10.61
C PHE A 169 -11.39 -7.61 9.81
N ALA A 170 -12.29 -8.28 10.53
CA ALA A 170 -13.49 -8.90 9.98
C ALA A 170 -14.39 -7.86 9.27
N GLU A 171 -15.16 -8.35 8.30
CA GLU A 171 -16.01 -7.52 7.44
C GLU A 171 -16.99 -6.63 8.23
N ARG A 172 -17.41 -5.55 7.59
CA ARG A 172 -18.27 -4.50 8.16
C ARG A 172 -19.52 -4.99 8.92
N ARG A 173 -20.12 -6.11 8.51
CA ARG A 173 -21.33 -6.67 9.17
C ARG A 173 -21.04 -7.50 10.43
N GLN A 174 -19.78 -7.62 10.84
CA GLN A 174 -19.31 -8.47 11.93
C GLN A 174 -18.77 -7.63 13.11
N GLU A 175 -19.53 -6.67 13.58
CA GLU A 175 -19.13 -5.69 14.60
C GLU A 175 -18.64 -6.34 15.90
N ALA A 176 -19.32 -7.39 16.38
CA ALA A 176 -18.91 -8.08 17.61
C ALA A 176 -17.54 -8.76 17.45
N VAL A 177 -17.30 -9.40 16.28
CA VAL A 177 -16.01 -10.02 15.96
C VAL A 177 -14.90 -8.96 15.88
N ARG A 178 -15.15 -7.84 15.19
CA ARG A 178 -14.19 -6.73 15.16
C ARG A 178 -13.88 -6.15 16.53
N ALA A 179 -14.87 -6.08 17.43
CA ALA A 179 -14.66 -5.59 18.79
C ALA A 179 -13.67 -6.47 19.57
N GLU A 180 -13.73 -7.80 19.39
CA GLU A 180 -12.76 -8.73 19.97
C GLU A 180 -11.40 -8.60 19.33
N GLN A 181 -11.33 -8.52 17.99
CA GLN A 181 -10.09 -8.31 17.25
C GLN A 181 -9.41 -7.00 17.65
N ALA A 182 -10.16 -5.90 17.74
CA ALA A 182 -9.66 -4.61 18.20
C ALA A 182 -9.15 -4.66 19.65
N ALA A 183 -9.80 -5.43 20.52
CA ALA A 183 -9.36 -5.60 21.90
C ALA A 183 -8.02 -6.35 21.96
N VAL A 184 -7.86 -7.42 21.17
CA VAL A 184 -6.60 -8.20 21.09
C VAL A 184 -5.47 -7.32 20.57
N LEU A 185 -5.68 -6.63 19.44
CA LEU A 185 -4.67 -5.75 18.86
C LEU A 185 -4.30 -4.61 19.82
N ALA A 186 -5.28 -3.94 20.42
CA ALA A 186 -5.05 -2.85 21.34
C ALA A 186 -4.25 -3.28 22.57
N ALA A 187 -4.51 -4.48 23.11
CA ALA A 187 -3.76 -5.02 24.24
C ALA A 187 -2.27 -5.23 23.90
N GLU A 188 -1.98 -5.68 22.68
CA GLU A 188 -0.59 -5.85 22.25
C GLU A 188 0.08 -4.50 21.94
N VAL A 189 -0.60 -3.57 21.26
CA VAL A 189 -0.09 -2.22 20.96
C VAL A 189 0.21 -1.45 22.26
N ALA A 190 -0.58 -1.64 23.31
CA ALA A 190 -0.40 -0.98 24.61
C ALA A 190 0.94 -1.32 25.29
N ARG A 191 1.61 -2.40 24.90
CA ARG A 191 2.92 -2.83 25.44
C ARG A 191 4.09 -1.98 24.96
N TYR A 192 3.87 -1.12 23.94
CA TYR A 192 4.91 -0.33 23.31
C TYR A 192 4.61 1.16 23.47
N ASP A 193 5.57 1.94 23.95
CA ASP A 193 5.41 3.40 24.06
C ASP A 193 5.36 4.08 22.68
N ARG A 194 5.99 3.44 21.67
CA ARG A 194 5.98 3.90 20.28
C ARG A 194 5.61 2.75 19.37
N ALA A 195 4.55 2.95 18.60
CA ALA A 195 4.09 1.98 17.62
C ALA A 195 3.42 2.65 16.43
N ILE A 196 3.53 2.01 15.28
CA ILE A 196 2.81 2.33 14.04
C ILE A 196 1.87 1.17 13.77
N VAL A 197 0.57 1.44 13.67
CA VAL A 197 -0.44 0.41 13.38
C VAL A 197 -1.09 0.75 12.05
N LEU A 198 -0.90 -0.11 11.08
CA LEU A 198 -1.34 0.04 9.71
C LEU A 198 -2.40 -1.02 9.40
N GLY A 199 -3.36 -0.71 8.54
CA GLY A 199 -4.26 -1.75 8.05
C GLY A 199 -5.66 -1.28 7.70
N ASP A 200 -6.43 -2.27 7.24
CA ASP A 200 -7.86 -2.19 7.02
C ASP A 200 -8.60 -2.69 8.26
N PHE A 201 -9.25 -1.77 8.96
CA PHE A 201 -10.00 -2.04 10.18
C PHE A 201 -11.47 -2.36 9.90
N ASN A 202 -11.92 -2.28 8.64
CA ASN A 202 -13.31 -2.52 8.24
C ASN A 202 -14.35 -1.79 9.10
N ALA A 203 -13.97 -0.68 9.71
CA ALA A 203 -14.77 0.10 10.65
C ALA A 203 -14.58 1.60 10.43
N VAL A 204 -15.66 2.36 10.49
CA VAL A 204 -15.64 3.83 10.40
C VAL A 204 -15.08 4.45 11.68
N PRO A 205 -14.60 5.72 11.65
CA PRO A 205 -13.92 6.33 12.79
C PRO A 205 -14.73 6.39 14.09
N ASP A 206 -16.05 6.51 14.01
CA ASP A 206 -16.97 6.56 15.14
C ASP A 206 -17.53 5.18 15.56
N ALA A 207 -17.06 4.10 14.92
CA ALA A 207 -17.44 2.75 15.28
C ALA A 207 -16.97 2.43 16.72
N PRO A 208 -17.88 1.96 17.61
CA PRO A 208 -17.57 1.73 19.01
C PRO A 208 -16.41 0.75 19.24
N GLU A 209 -16.26 -0.24 18.33
CA GLU A 209 -15.21 -1.26 18.40
C GLU A 209 -13.81 -0.68 18.28
N LEU A 210 -13.62 0.49 17.65
CA LEU A 210 -12.32 1.17 17.55
C LEU A 210 -11.98 2.01 18.79
N GLY A 211 -12.87 2.14 19.76
CA GLY A 211 -12.68 3.00 20.94
C GLY A 211 -11.37 2.70 21.69
N ARG A 212 -10.96 1.42 21.79
CA ARG A 212 -9.70 1.03 22.44
C ARG A 212 -8.47 1.50 21.64
N MET A 213 -8.54 1.46 20.32
CA MET A 213 -7.45 1.94 19.47
C MET A 213 -7.33 3.47 19.57
N TRP A 214 -8.45 4.19 19.51
CA TRP A 214 -8.46 5.65 19.68
C TRP A 214 -7.97 6.11 21.06
N ALA A 215 -8.13 5.30 22.10
CA ALA A 215 -7.59 5.59 23.43
C ALA A 215 -6.06 5.44 23.50
N LEU A 216 -5.44 4.65 22.61
CA LEU A 216 -4.02 4.35 22.62
C LEU A 216 -3.22 5.15 21.59
N ALA A 217 -3.82 5.47 20.45
CA ALA A 217 -3.15 6.03 19.29
C ALA A 217 -4.05 7.03 18.57
N ALA A 218 -3.46 7.93 17.80
CA ALA A 218 -4.17 8.87 16.95
C ALA A 218 -3.99 8.47 15.48
N ASP A 219 -5.00 8.71 14.62
CA ASP A 219 -4.83 8.59 13.18
C ASP A 219 -3.84 9.64 12.68
N ALA A 220 -3.08 9.29 11.65
CA ALA A 220 -2.12 10.21 11.02
C ALA A 220 -2.79 11.44 10.38
N ASP A 221 -4.09 11.38 10.05
CA ASP A 221 -4.89 12.57 9.78
C ASP A 221 -5.36 13.19 11.11
N PRO A 222 -4.79 14.30 11.57
CA PRO A 222 -5.14 14.91 12.86
C PRO A 222 -6.57 15.43 12.91
N ARG A 223 -7.25 15.56 11.77
CA ARG A 223 -8.66 15.96 11.66
C ARG A 223 -9.60 14.78 11.84
N CYS A 224 -9.10 13.55 11.60
CA CYS A 224 -9.88 12.33 11.70
C CYS A 224 -9.92 11.83 13.15
N ARG A 225 -11.10 11.85 13.75
CA ARG A 225 -11.40 11.40 15.12
C ARG A 225 -12.82 10.85 15.17
N PRO A 226 -13.18 10.05 16.18
CA PRO A 226 -14.57 9.60 16.33
C PRO A 226 -15.60 10.75 16.32
N SER A 227 -15.27 11.87 16.97
CA SER A 227 -16.15 13.05 17.03
C SER A 227 -16.25 13.84 15.72
N SER A 228 -15.40 13.56 14.75
CA SER A 228 -15.36 14.21 13.43
C SER A 228 -15.35 13.19 12.28
N ALA A 229 -15.92 12.02 12.48
CA ALA A 229 -15.92 10.90 11.52
C ALA A 229 -16.37 11.31 10.11
N GLY A 230 -17.40 12.14 10.01
CA GLY A 230 -17.91 12.62 8.73
C GLY A 230 -16.98 13.56 7.95
N THR A 231 -15.86 14.00 8.53
CA THR A 231 -14.86 14.85 7.87
C THR A 231 -13.59 14.07 7.50
N CYS A 232 -13.49 12.81 7.89
CA CYS A 232 -12.38 11.95 7.54
C CYS A 232 -12.41 11.64 6.03
N PRO A 233 -11.29 11.80 5.30
CA PRO A 233 -11.23 11.41 3.90
C PRO A 233 -11.54 9.92 3.74
N PRO A 234 -12.42 9.53 2.80
CA PRO A 234 -12.70 8.12 2.54
C PRO A 234 -11.47 7.41 1.98
N THR A 235 -11.30 6.16 2.37
CA THR A 235 -10.21 5.30 1.90
C THR A 235 -10.69 4.16 1.00
N THR A 236 -11.96 4.18 0.60
CA THR A 236 -12.58 3.19 -0.26
C THR A 236 -13.42 3.85 -1.35
N ASP A 237 -13.64 3.15 -2.45
CA ASP A 237 -14.46 3.62 -3.58
C ASP A 237 -15.93 3.84 -3.20
N TRP A 238 -16.42 3.15 -2.17
CA TRP A 238 -17.77 3.36 -1.61
C TRP A 238 -17.81 4.43 -0.51
N HIS A 239 -16.83 5.32 -0.50
CA HIS A 239 -16.77 6.51 0.35
C HIS A 239 -16.77 6.24 1.87
N SER A 240 -16.15 5.15 2.33
CA SER A 240 -15.92 4.87 3.75
C SER A 240 -14.46 5.05 4.12
N LYS A 241 -14.20 5.46 5.37
CA LYS A 241 -12.86 5.43 5.96
C LYS A 241 -12.71 4.12 6.73
N PHE A 242 -11.94 3.16 6.19
CA PHE A 242 -11.69 1.85 6.79
C PHE A 242 -10.21 1.59 7.03
N ASP A 243 -9.34 2.25 6.27
CA ASP A 243 -7.90 2.10 6.38
C ASP A 243 -7.33 3.21 7.26
N TYR A 244 -6.39 2.85 8.14
CA TYR A 244 -5.81 3.76 9.12
C TYR A 244 -4.29 3.63 9.18
N VAL A 245 -3.65 4.73 9.54
CA VAL A 245 -2.30 4.80 10.08
C VAL A 245 -2.40 5.32 11.50
N PHE A 246 -2.60 4.44 12.47
CA PHE A 246 -2.61 4.82 13.87
C PHE A 246 -1.18 4.95 14.40
N LEU A 247 -0.92 6.04 15.09
CA LEU A 247 0.38 6.42 15.64
C LEU A 247 0.29 6.52 17.16
N ARG A 248 1.09 5.71 17.86
CA ARG A 248 1.27 5.79 19.30
C ARG A 248 2.63 6.38 19.62
N GLY A 249 2.67 7.48 20.36
CA GLY A 249 3.92 8.16 20.75
C GLY A 249 4.74 8.74 19.60
N ILE A 250 4.13 8.88 18.41
CA ILE A 250 4.75 9.42 17.18
C ILE A 250 3.81 10.48 16.62
N ALA A 251 4.35 11.63 16.25
CA ALA A 251 3.57 12.71 15.64
C ALA A 251 3.51 12.56 14.11
N PRO A 252 2.36 12.74 13.47
CA PRO A 252 2.28 12.86 12.02
C PRO A 252 2.78 14.24 11.57
N LEU A 253 3.44 14.31 10.41
CA LEU A 253 3.79 15.56 9.71
C LEU A 253 2.88 15.80 8.51
N ALA A 254 2.56 14.75 7.78
CA ALA A 254 1.67 14.80 6.63
C ALA A 254 0.91 13.47 6.50
N HIS A 255 -0.23 13.56 5.84
CA HIS A 255 -1.10 12.42 5.56
C HIS A 255 -1.76 12.63 4.20
N ARG A 256 -1.90 11.56 3.42
CA ARG A 256 -2.61 11.59 2.14
C ARG A 256 -3.37 10.29 1.90
N VAL A 257 -4.58 10.43 1.39
CA VAL A 257 -5.36 9.36 0.77
C VAL A 257 -5.26 9.53 -0.74
N LEU A 258 -4.94 8.48 -1.46
CA LEU A 258 -4.60 8.49 -2.87
C LEU A 258 -5.47 7.47 -3.60
N PRO A 259 -6.54 7.90 -4.26
CA PRO A 259 -7.35 7.03 -5.11
C PRO A 259 -6.50 6.34 -6.18
N THR A 260 -6.83 5.11 -6.48
CA THR A 260 -6.12 4.29 -7.47
C THR A 260 -7.10 3.41 -8.24
N PRO A 261 -6.88 3.12 -9.52
CA PRO A 261 -7.72 2.20 -10.27
C PRO A 261 -7.36 0.71 -10.02
N TYR A 262 -6.39 0.43 -9.14
CA TYR A 262 -5.81 -0.90 -8.97
C TYR A 262 -6.29 -1.63 -7.71
N SER A 263 -7.20 -1.04 -6.96
CA SER A 263 -7.90 -1.62 -5.81
C SER A 263 -9.16 -0.80 -5.54
N ASP A 264 -10.14 -1.39 -4.91
CA ASP A 264 -11.31 -0.71 -4.36
C ASP A 264 -11.01 0.01 -3.03
N HIS A 265 -9.77 -0.16 -2.51
CA HIS A 265 -9.20 0.64 -1.44
C HIS A 265 -8.14 1.61 -1.98
N HIS A 266 -8.13 2.82 -1.44
CA HIS A 266 -7.14 3.85 -1.75
C HIS A 266 -5.84 3.62 -0.99
N LEU A 267 -4.69 3.99 -1.60
CA LEU A 267 -3.44 4.02 -0.84
C LEU A 267 -3.50 5.13 0.21
N LEU A 268 -3.08 4.79 1.40
CA LEU A 268 -2.97 5.73 2.50
C LEU A 268 -1.51 5.81 2.94
N HIS A 269 -0.88 6.99 2.86
CA HIS A 269 0.45 7.19 3.42
C HIS A 269 0.51 8.36 4.39
N ALA A 270 1.46 8.27 5.31
CA ALA A 270 1.80 9.33 6.26
C ALA A 270 3.31 9.55 6.31
N ASP A 271 3.71 10.80 6.41
CA ASP A 271 5.07 11.21 6.76
C ASP A 271 5.09 11.50 8.27
N LEU A 272 6.05 10.89 8.96
CA LEU A 272 6.13 10.92 10.42
C LEU A 272 7.17 11.92 10.88
N GLY A 273 6.92 12.54 12.02
CA GLY A 273 7.92 13.27 12.78
C GLY A 273 9.02 12.36 13.31
N PRO A 274 9.97 12.90 14.10
CA PRO A 274 11.00 12.10 14.74
C PRO A 274 10.38 10.95 15.55
N VAL A 275 10.77 9.71 15.22
CA VAL A 275 10.30 8.48 15.88
C VAL A 275 11.04 8.24 17.19
#